data_625b4a051eb28ed37c1e26d30fdcb8bd
#
_entry.id   625b4a051eb28ed37c1e26d30fdcb8bd
#
_cell.length_a   1.000
_cell.length_b   1.000
_cell.length_c   1.000
_cell.angle_alpha   90.00
_cell.angle_beta   90.00
_cell.angle_gamma   90.00
#
_symmetry.space_group_name_H-M   'P 1'
#
loop_
_entity.id
_entity.type
_entity.pdbx_description
1 polymer ?
#
loop_
_entity_poly.entity_id
_entity_poly.type
_entity_poly.pdbx_seq_one_letter_code
_entity_poly.pdbx_strand_id
1 'polypeptide(L)'
;MDRLQEALAQCGRLVIDGSMSTALEHLGCKLNDKLWTARVLAEHPEYVKEVHLQYLRAGADCHITCSYQATVPGLLENGFTAPEAAEIIRRSVRVFREAREEWWEREGGRESGRVYPIGLAGIGPYGAYLSDGSEYVGRYGVDDETLRAFHESRIRLLLEEKPDYLLFETMPSFREVLIAAELAEKSGADYWVSFSCLDGKHICEGDEIRQCAETLSKGHPHLKVIGVNCVKPQFVESLIHELKAGCDLPVIAYPNSGETWEPVQKIWYGGAEKVSFGEHARRYYAAGAAAIGGCCTTVDFHIRQVAEVRRAFAG
;
A
#
# COMPACT_ATOMS: atom_id res chain seq x y z
N MET A 1 14.98 9.46 16.11
CA MET A 1 15.11 8.20 15.34
C MET A 1 13.87 8.10 14.47
N ASP A 2 13.99 7.59 13.26
CA ASP A 2 12.86 7.40 12.36
C ASP A 2 11.95 6.27 12.89
N ARG A 3 10.61 6.44 12.85
CA ARG A 3 9.63 5.46 13.36
C ARG A 3 9.81 4.07 12.79
N LEU A 4 10.16 3.97 11.50
CA LEU A 4 10.44 2.69 10.87
C LEU A 4 11.64 1.99 11.51
N GLN A 5 12.72 2.73 11.72
CA GLN A 5 13.94 2.19 12.35
C GLN A 5 13.70 1.76 13.79
N GLU A 6 12.93 2.53 14.57
CA GLU A 6 12.52 2.14 15.92
C GLU A 6 11.69 0.86 15.92
N ALA A 7 10.71 0.77 15.02
CA ALA A 7 9.85 -0.39 14.90
C ALA A 7 10.63 -1.64 14.46
N LEU A 8 11.52 -1.51 13.48
CA LEU A 8 12.39 -2.62 13.04
C LEU A 8 13.38 -3.04 14.12
N ALA A 9 13.95 -2.10 14.88
CA ALA A 9 14.84 -2.41 16.00
C ALA A 9 14.11 -3.18 17.12
N GLN A 10 12.85 -2.84 17.39
CA GLN A 10 12.05 -3.51 18.42
C GLN A 10 11.52 -4.87 17.97
N CYS A 11 11.06 -5.00 16.71
CA CYS A 11 10.33 -6.17 16.23
C CYS A 11 11.13 -7.08 15.29
N GLY A 12 12.27 -6.63 14.76
CA GLY A 12 13.03 -7.31 13.71
C GLY A 12 12.30 -7.35 12.35
N ARG A 13 11.01 -7.58 12.35
CA ARG A 13 10.13 -7.65 11.18
C ARG A 13 8.79 -6.99 11.51
N LEU A 14 8.11 -6.43 10.49
CA LEU A 14 6.82 -5.76 10.64
C LEU A 14 5.71 -6.45 9.84
N VAL A 15 4.48 -6.13 10.20
CA VAL A 15 3.27 -6.61 9.53
C VAL A 15 2.55 -5.41 8.92
N ILE A 16 2.27 -5.46 7.60
CA ILE A 16 1.43 -4.50 6.89
C ILE A 16 -0.02 -5.01 6.94
N ASP A 17 -0.98 -4.12 6.84
CA ASP A 17 -2.41 -4.47 6.79
C ASP A 17 -2.81 -5.24 5.52
N GLY A 18 -4.10 -5.45 5.34
CA GLY A 18 -4.69 -6.17 4.20
C GLY A 18 -5.55 -5.28 3.31
N SER A 19 -6.35 -5.90 2.45
CA SER A 19 -7.20 -5.22 1.48
C SER A 19 -8.27 -4.35 2.13
N MET A 20 -8.21 -3.04 1.93
CA MET A 20 -9.27 -2.12 2.34
C MET A 20 -10.60 -2.47 1.63
N SER A 21 -10.55 -2.73 0.32
CA SER A 21 -11.76 -3.00 -0.47
C SER A 21 -12.46 -4.28 -0.04
N THR A 22 -11.74 -5.39 0.05
CA THR A 22 -12.33 -6.67 0.44
C THR A 22 -12.93 -6.62 1.85
N ALA A 23 -12.26 -5.94 2.78
CA ALA A 23 -12.80 -5.76 4.12
C ALA A 23 -14.06 -4.88 4.14
N LEU A 24 -14.11 -3.81 3.33
CA LEU A 24 -15.33 -2.98 3.17
C LEU A 24 -16.48 -3.78 2.54
N GLU A 25 -16.20 -4.64 1.55
CA GLU A 25 -17.22 -5.53 0.97
C GLU A 25 -17.78 -6.51 2.01
N HIS A 26 -16.94 -7.05 2.89
CA HIS A 26 -17.38 -7.88 4.03
C HIS A 26 -18.26 -7.11 5.03
N LEU A 27 -18.09 -5.80 5.15
CA LEU A 27 -18.98 -4.92 5.92
C LEU A 27 -20.25 -4.54 5.14
N GLY A 28 -20.45 -5.07 3.92
CA GLY A 28 -21.64 -4.83 3.09
C GLY A 28 -21.56 -3.60 2.18
N CYS A 29 -20.40 -2.96 2.08
CA CYS A 29 -20.21 -1.84 1.15
C CYS A 29 -20.22 -2.32 -0.30
N LYS A 30 -20.81 -1.51 -1.19
CA LYS A 30 -20.81 -1.76 -2.64
C LYS A 30 -19.73 -0.90 -3.30
N LEU A 31 -18.78 -1.55 -3.98
CA LEU A 31 -17.61 -0.89 -4.59
C LEU A 31 -17.69 -0.87 -6.14
N ASN A 32 -18.90 -0.77 -6.72
CA ASN A 32 -19.11 -0.93 -8.15
C ASN A 32 -19.00 0.37 -8.97
N ASP A 33 -18.42 1.44 -8.41
CA ASP A 33 -18.22 2.70 -9.12
C ASP A 33 -16.72 3.00 -9.38
N LYS A 34 -16.44 4.07 -10.15
CA LYS A 34 -15.08 4.48 -10.48
C LYS A 34 -14.27 4.96 -9.27
N LEU A 35 -14.92 5.49 -8.24
CA LEU A 35 -14.27 5.95 -7.02
C LEU A 35 -13.95 4.82 -6.05
N TRP A 36 -14.58 3.66 -6.25
CA TRP A 36 -14.31 2.46 -5.48
C TRP A 36 -14.30 2.74 -3.95
N THR A 37 -13.19 2.49 -3.26
CA THR A 37 -13.07 2.73 -1.81
C THR A 37 -13.17 4.22 -1.43
N ALA A 38 -12.83 5.15 -2.33
CA ALA A 38 -12.95 6.58 -2.07
C ALA A 38 -14.40 7.05 -1.94
N ARG A 39 -15.37 6.35 -2.55
CA ARG A 39 -16.81 6.60 -2.34
C ARG A 39 -17.19 6.30 -0.89
N VAL A 40 -16.75 5.17 -0.35
CA VAL A 40 -17.01 4.80 1.05
C VAL A 40 -16.33 5.78 2.01
N LEU A 41 -15.10 6.19 1.72
CA LEU A 41 -14.41 7.21 2.51
C LEU A 41 -15.17 8.54 2.54
N ALA A 42 -15.79 8.93 1.42
CA ALA A 42 -16.58 10.16 1.32
C ALA A 42 -17.89 10.09 2.11
N GLU A 43 -18.64 9.01 1.95
CA GLU A 43 -20.01 8.87 2.40
C GLU A 43 -20.13 8.14 3.75
N HIS A 44 -19.23 7.21 4.06
CA HIS A 44 -19.26 6.31 5.20
C HIS A 44 -17.87 6.09 5.82
N PRO A 45 -17.17 7.14 6.28
CA PRO A 45 -15.82 7.03 6.83
C PRO A 45 -15.74 6.12 8.07
N GLU A 46 -16.84 5.89 8.76
CA GLU A 46 -16.95 4.97 9.89
C GLU A 46 -16.62 3.51 9.52
N TYR A 47 -16.98 3.07 8.31
CA TYR A 47 -16.58 1.73 7.83
C TYR A 47 -15.09 1.64 7.54
N VAL A 48 -14.49 2.70 6.96
CA VAL A 48 -13.04 2.76 6.74
C VAL A 48 -12.30 2.71 8.08
N LYS A 49 -12.78 3.42 9.08
CA LYS A 49 -12.23 3.37 10.44
C LYS A 49 -12.33 1.97 11.04
N GLU A 50 -13.47 1.30 10.91
CA GLU A 50 -13.64 -0.07 11.42
C GLU A 50 -12.67 -1.05 10.71
N VAL A 51 -12.44 -0.93 9.41
CA VAL A 51 -11.44 -1.75 8.70
C VAL A 51 -10.04 -1.53 9.27
N HIS A 52 -9.63 -0.29 9.53
CA HIS A 52 -8.35 -0.03 10.20
C HIS A 52 -8.29 -0.67 11.58
N LEU A 53 -9.35 -0.59 12.39
CA LEU A 53 -9.42 -1.24 13.70
C LEU A 53 -9.31 -2.78 13.59
N GLN A 54 -9.95 -3.41 12.60
CA GLN A 54 -9.86 -4.85 12.36
C GLN A 54 -8.41 -5.27 12.09
N TYR A 55 -7.67 -4.53 11.28
CA TYR A 55 -6.27 -4.83 10.99
C TYR A 55 -5.33 -4.53 12.17
N LEU A 56 -5.60 -3.47 12.95
CA LEU A 56 -4.88 -3.21 14.20
C LEU A 56 -5.03 -4.38 15.19
N ARG A 57 -6.25 -4.87 15.36
CA ARG A 57 -6.57 -6.03 16.20
C ARG A 57 -5.97 -7.33 15.65
N ALA A 58 -5.85 -7.45 14.32
CA ALA A 58 -5.23 -8.60 13.65
C ALA A 58 -3.71 -8.66 13.79
N GLY A 59 -3.06 -7.57 14.16
CA GLY A 59 -1.62 -7.55 14.39
C GLY A 59 -0.79 -6.74 13.39
N ALA A 60 -1.43 -5.93 12.53
CA ALA A 60 -0.71 -5.05 11.61
C ALA A 60 0.01 -3.92 12.36
N ASP A 61 1.25 -3.67 11.98
CA ASP A 61 2.13 -2.62 12.50
C ASP A 61 2.19 -1.40 11.56
N CYS A 62 1.95 -1.62 10.26
CA CYS A 62 1.89 -0.59 9.23
C CYS A 62 0.52 -0.61 8.55
N HIS A 63 -0.08 0.56 8.37
CA HIS A 63 -1.42 0.70 7.83
C HIS A 63 -1.44 1.67 6.66
N ILE A 64 -2.07 1.25 5.56
CA ILE A 64 -2.21 2.05 4.35
C ILE A 64 -3.56 2.78 4.41
N THR A 65 -3.53 4.11 4.29
CA THR A 65 -4.75 4.90 4.31
C THR A 65 -5.63 4.65 3.10
N CYS A 66 -6.94 4.86 3.24
CA CYS A 66 -7.94 4.68 2.17
C CYS A 66 -7.87 5.82 1.12
N SER A 67 -6.69 6.09 0.58
CA SER A 67 -6.44 7.19 -0.38
C SER A 67 -6.00 6.75 -1.77
N TYR A 68 -5.82 5.45 -1.99
CA TYR A 68 -5.37 4.89 -3.27
C TYR A 68 -6.15 5.42 -4.48
N GLN A 69 -7.48 5.39 -4.44
CA GLN A 69 -8.38 5.84 -5.49
C GLN A 69 -8.87 7.28 -5.29
N ALA A 70 -8.59 7.91 -4.14
CA ALA A 70 -8.99 9.28 -3.86
C ALA A 70 -8.08 10.28 -4.60
N THR A 71 -8.45 10.62 -5.83
CA THR A 71 -7.74 11.59 -6.68
C THR A 71 -8.58 12.82 -6.90
N VAL A 72 -7.95 14.00 -7.01
CA VAL A 72 -8.70 15.24 -7.30
C VAL A 72 -9.51 15.12 -8.59
N PRO A 73 -8.93 14.72 -9.75
CA PRO A 73 -9.71 14.60 -10.98
C PRO A 73 -10.82 13.55 -10.86
N GLY A 74 -10.55 12.38 -10.28
CA GLY A 74 -11.56 11.32 -10.13
C GLY A 74 -12.76 11.75 -9.28
N LEU A 75 -12.51 12.49 -8.18
CA LEU A 75 -13.57 13.03 -7.34
C LEU A 75 -14.39 14.11 -8.04
N LEU A 76 -13.75 15.03 -8.78
CA LEU A 76 -14.42 16.06 -9.55
C LEU A 76 -15.32 15.46 -10.64
N GLU A 77 -14.84 14.47 -11.39
CA GLU A 77 -15.61 13.75 -12.42
C GLU A 77 -16.83 13.01 -11.86
N ASN A 78 -16.79 12.68 -10.58
CA ASN A 78 -17.90 12.00 -9.89
C ASN A 78 -18.76 12.93 -9.03
N GLY A 79 -18.74 14.24 -9.34
CA GLY A 79 -19.70 15.22 -8.84
C GLY A 79 -19.32 15.92 -7.53
N PHE A 80 -18.13 15.68 -6.97
CA PHE A 80 -17.64 16.41 -5.83
C PHE A 80 -17.04 17.77 -6.27
N THR A 81 -17.19 18.79 -5.45
CA THR A 81 -16.49 20.07 -5.64
C THR A 81 -15.01 19.96 -5.27
N ALA A 82 -14.19 20.90 -5.71
CA ALA A 82 -12.76 20.92 -5.38
C ALA A 82 -12.48 20.97 -3.86
N PRO A 83 -13.21 21.76 -3.04
CA PRO A 83 -13.08 21.70 -1.58
C PRO A 83 -13.45 20.34 -0.98
N GLU A 84 -14.52 19.70 -1.47
CA GLU A 84 -14.94 18.36 -1.01
C GLU A 84 -13.90 17.31 -1.40
N ALA A 85 -13.38 17.33 -2.63
CA ALA A 85 -12.33 16.43 -3.07
C ALA A 85 -11.08 16.54 -2.18
N ALA A 86 -10.65 17.77 -1.89
CA ALA A 86 -9.53 18.01 -1.00
C ALA A 86 -9.78 17.49 0.42
N GLU A 87 -10.99 17.69 0.94
CA GLU A 87 -11.41 17.21 2.26
C GLU A 87 -11.46 15.69 2.35
N ILE A 88 -11.96 15.00 1.31
CA ILE A 88 -12.01 13.53 1.24
C ILE A 88 -10.59 12.96 1.27
N ILE A 89 -9.65 13.53 0.49
CA ILE A 89 -8.26 13.08 0.48
C ILE A 89 -7.62 13.23 1.86
N ARG A 90 -7.78 14.38 2.52
CA ARG A 90 -7.27 14.61 3.89
C ARG A 90 -7.89 13.66 4.91
N ARG A 91 -9.19 13.41 4.78
CA ARG A 91 -9.95 12.51 5.67
C ARG A 91 -9.35 11.11 5.72
N SER A 92 -8.76 10.60 4.63
CA SER A 92 -8.14 9.29 4.61
C SER A 92 -7.06 9.11 5.69
N VAL A 93 -6.24 10.13 5.90
CA VAL A 93 -5.19 10.12 6.93
C VAL A 93 -5.80 10.29 8.33
N ARG A 94 -6.80 11.18 8.47
CA ARG A 94 -7.45 11.43 9.77
C ARG A 94 -8.20 10.20 10.29
N VAL A 95 -8.92 9.50 9.42
CA VAL A 95 -9.67 8.29 9.80
C VAL A 95 -8.73 7.20 10.32
N PHE A 96 -7.57 6.99 9.66
CA PHE A 96 -6.58 6.07 10.19
C PHE A 96 -6.03 6.55 11.55
N ARG A 97 -5.68 7.82 11.68
CA ARG A 97 -5.18 8.39 12.95
C ARG A 97 -6.16 8.19 14.09
N GLU A 98 -7.45 8.44 13.86
CA GLU A 98 -8.52 8.18 14.85
C GLU A 98 -8.61 6.71 15.23
N ALA A 99 -8.56 5.78 14.26
CA ALA A 99 -8.56 4.35 14.54
C ALA A 99 -7.33 3.92 15.34
N ARG A 100 -6.14 4.43 14.96
CA ARG A 100 -4.87 4.16 15.65
C ARG A 100 -4.90 4.62 17.11
N GLU A 101 -5.37 5.85 17.36
CA GLU A 101 -5.45 6.42 18.71
C GLU A 101 -6.49 5.67 19.55
N GLU A 102 -7.65 5.32 18.97
CA GLU A 102 -8.67 4.53 19.66
C GLU A 102 -8.12 3.16 20.08
N TRP A 103 -7.50 2.43 19.16
CA TRP A 103 -6.91 1.13 19.47
C TRP A 103 -5.78 1.25 20.49
N TRP A 104 -4.91 2.25 20.35
CA TRP A 104 -3.74 2.42 21.21
C TRP A 104 -4.13 2.78 22.63
N GLU A 105 -5.07 3.71 22.83
CA GLU A 105 -5.43 4.26 24.14
C GLU A 105 -6.58 3.52 24.83
N ARG A 106 -7.46 2.86 24.08
CA ARG A 106 -8.72 2.31 24.62
C ARG A 106 -8.87 0.82 24.46
N GLU A 107 -8.19 0.21 23.49
CA GLU A 107 -8.29 -1.23 23.23
C GLU A 107 -7.03 -2.02 23.65
N GLY A 108 -6.16 -1.45 24.45
CA GLY A 108 -4.97 -2.12 25.00
C GLY A 108 -3.77 -2.18 24.05
N GLY A 109 -3.76 -1.36 23.01
CA GLY A 109 -2.62 -1.29 22.10
C GLY A 109 -1.31 -0.95 22.80
N ARG A 110 -1.35 0.02 23.72
CA ARG A 110 -0.21 0.46 24.51
C ARG A 110 0.36 -0.66 25.40
N GLU A 111 -0.49 -1.47 26.01
CA GLU A 111 -0.11 -2.58 26.89
C GLU A 111 0.24 -3.86 26.14
N SER A 112 -0.01 -3.89 24.82
CA SER A 112 0.22 -5.08 23.98
C SER A 112 1.69 -5.45 23.77
N GLY A 113 2.62 -4.56 24.10
CA GLY A 113 4.05 -4.71 23.79
C GLY A 113 4.39 -4.50 22.32
N ARG A 114 3.41 -4.10 21.50
CA ARG A 114 3.59 -3.80 20.07
C ARG A 114 4.12 -2.37 19.87
N VAL A 115 4.67 -2.12 18.70
CA VAL A 115 5.05 -0.78 18.28
C VAL A 115 3.82 0.10 18.06
N TYR A 116 3.97 1.40 18.24
CA TYR A 116 2.93 2.35 17.84
C TYR A 116 2.74 2.30 16.32
N PRO A 117 1.53 2.02 15.82
CA PRO A 117 1.32 1.71 14.40
C PRO A 117 1.74 2.85 13.47
N ILE A 118 2.35 2.49 12.35
CA ILE A 118 2.84 3.40 11.32
C ILE A 118 1.73 3.65 10.29
N GLY A 119 1.48 4.92 9.96
CA GLY A 119 0.51 5.33 8.95
C GLY A 119 1.17 5.68 7.63
N LEU A 120 0.78 4.98 6.58
CA LEU A 120 1.26 5.13 5.22
C LEU A 120 0.17 5.79 4.36
N ALA A 121 0.38 7.02 3.90
CA ALA A 121 -0.56 7.68 3.00
C ALA A 121 -0.45 7.06 1.60
N GLY A 122 -1.39 6.17 1.25
CA GLY A 122 -1.41 5.40 0.01
C GLY A 122 -1.69 6.28 -1.22
N ILE A 123 -0.86 6.17 -2.24
CA ILE A 123 -0.93 6.91 -3.49
C ILE A 123 -0.85 5.92 -4.65
N GLY A 124 -1.99 5.64 -5.29
CA GLY A 124 -2.07 4.81 -6.49
C GLY A 124 -1.55 5.51 -7.74
N PRO A 125 -1.18 4.74 -8.79
CA PRO A 125 -0.70 5.26 -10.06
C PRO A 125 -1.81 5.96 -10.86
N TYR A 126 -1.41 6.67 -11.91
CA TYR A 126 -2.34 7.27 -12.87
C TYR A 126 -3.26 6.22 -13.50
N GLY A 127 -2.75 5.01 -13.75
CA GLY A 127 -3.53 3.89 -14.25
C GLY A 127 -4.71 3.50 -13.35
N ALA A 128 -4.57 3.60 -12.04
CA ALA A 128 -5.68 3.34 -11.12
C ALA A 128 -6.83 4.36 -11.27
N TYR A 129 -6.50 5.63 -11.49
CA TYR A 129 -7.50 6.66 -11.78
C TYR A 129 -8.29 6.37 -13.07
N LEU A 130 -7.64 5.81 -14.10
CA LEU A 130 -8.31 5.45 -15.36
C LEU A 130 -9.37 4.35 -15.17
N SER A 131 -9.23 3.50 -14.14
CA SER A 131 -10.18 2.44 -13.77
C SER A 131 -10.45 1.44 -14.91
N ASP A 132 -9.44 1.15 -15.73
CA ASP A 132 -9.49 0.26 -16.90
C ASP A 132 -8.46 -0.89 -16.85
N GLY A 133 -7.76 -1.04 -15.73
CA GLY A 133 -6.70 -2.04 -15.52
C GLY A 133 -5.30 -1.55 -15.90
N SER A 134 -5.15 -0.29 -16.28
CA SER A 134 -3.85 0.30 -16.64
C SER A 134 -2.83 0.28 -15.51
N GLU A 135 -3.27 0.16 -14.23
CA GLU A 135 -2.40 -0.04 -13.07
C GLU A 135 -1.61 -1.36 -13.12
N TYR A 136 -1.97 -2.27 -14.01
CA TYR A 136 -1.25 -3.52 -14.26
C TYR A 136 -0.54 -3.56 -15.61
N VAL A 137 -0.51 -2.45 -16.35
CA VAL A 137 0.06 -2.36 -17.70
C VAL A 137 1.07 -1.22 -17.80
N GLY A 138 0.78 -0.06 -17.22
CA GLY A 138 1.50 1.19 -17.51
C GLY A 138 1.12 1.74 -18.89
N ARG A 139 2.04 2.53 -19.50
CA ARG A 139 1.92 3.03 -20.89
C ARG A 139 0.64 3.84 -21.16
N TYR A 140 0.31 4.75 -20.24
CA TYR A 140 -0.93 5.54 -20.28
C TYR A 140 -1.06 6.51 -21.46
N GLY A 141 0.02 6.74 -22.22
CA GLY A 141 0.00 7.67 -23.35
C GLY A 141 -0.07 9.16 -22.97
N VAL A 142 0.21 9.50 -21.71
CA VAL A 142 0.25 10.88 -21.21
C VAL A 142 1.70 11.37 -21.05
N ASP A 143 1.89 12.69 -21.03
CA ASP A 143 3.20 13.30 -20.83
C ASP A 143 3.58 13.41 -19.35
N ASP A 144 4.83 13.81 -19.07
CA ASP A 144 5.38 13.97 -17.73
C ASP A 144 4.68 15.08 -16.94
N GLU A 145 4.23 16.13 -17.60
CA GLU A 145 3.54 17.26 -16.98
C GLU A 145 2.19 16.81 -16.42
N THR A 146 1.45 15.99 -17.17
CA THR A 146 0.20 15.38 -16.73
C THR A 146 0.40 14.49 -15.50
N LEU A 147 1.42 13.62 -15.50
CA LEU A 147 1.74 12.76 -14.34
C LEU A 147 2.16 13.60 -13.14
N ARG A 148 2.96 14.63 -13.35
CA ARG A 148 3.41 15.55 -12.31
C ARG A 148 2.23 16.27 -11.65
N ALA A 149 1.37 16.89 -12.44
CA ALA A 149 0.19 17.60 -11.95
C ALA A 149 -0.77 16.66 -11.19
N PHE A 150 -0.93 15.43 -11.69
CA PHE A 150 -1.74 14.40 -11.05
C PHE A 150 -1.26 14.05 -9.64
N HIS A 151 0.04 13.81 -9.46
CA HIS A 151 0.58 13.42 -8.16
C HIS A 151 0.77 14.63 -7.22
N GLU A 152 1.21 15.78 -7.71
CA GLU A 152 1.55 16.94 -6.88
C GLU A 152 0.37 17.40 -6.02
N SER A 153 -0.83 17.50 -6.60
CA SER A 153 -2.02 17.94 -5.88
C SER A 153 -2.36 17.03 -4.71
N ARG A 154 -2.29 15.71 -4.93
CA ARG A 154 -2.61 14.69 -3.93
C ARG A 154 -1.53 14.59 -2.84
N ILE A 155 -0.25 14.59 -3.23
CA ILE A 155 0.88 14.63 -2.28
C ILE A 155 0.72 15.80 -1.31
N ARG A 156 0.48 17.01 -1.82
CA ARG A 156 0.30 18.21 -0.99
C ARG A 156 -0.85 18.04 0.01
N LEU A 157 -2.02 17.57 -0.43
CA LEU A 157 -3.19 17.39 0.44
C LEU A 157 -2.97 16.34 1.53
N LEU A 158 -2.29 15.24 1.22
CA LEU A 158 -1.96 14.20 2.20
C LEU A 158 -0.94 14.72 3.23
N LEU A 159 0.06 15.46 2.80
CA LEU A 159 1.09 16.01 3.69
C LEU A 159 0.57 17.08 4.66
N GLU A 160 -0.51 17.79 4.32
CA GLU A 160 -1.20 18.71 5.25
C GLU A 160 -1.69 17.99 6.52
N GLU A 161 -1.99 16.68 6.43
CA GLU A 161 -2.40 15.84 7.56
C GLU A 161 -1.25 15.12 8.28
N LYS A 162 -0.01 15.32 7.85
CA LYS A 162 1.21 14.79 8.47
C LYS A 162 1.17 13.28 8.70
N PRO A 163 1.01 12.46 7.65
CA PRO A 163 1.18 11.01 7.75
C PRO A 163 2.61 10.69 8.19
N ASP A 164 2.84 9.46 8.68
CA ASP A 164 4.19 9.06 9.03
C ASP A 164 5.08 8.93 7.79
N TYR A 165 4.53 8.40 6.67
CA TYR A 165 5.18 8.32 5.35
C TYR A 165 4.15 8.46 4.23
N LEU A 166 4.62 8.86 3.03
CA LEU A 166 3.89 8.61 1.78
C LEU A 166 4.18 7.18 1.31
N LEU A 167 3.24 6.55 0.61
CA LEU A 167 3.45 5.26 -0.04
C LEU A 167 2.93 5.32 -1.48
N PHE A 168 3.84 5.33 -2.45
CA PHE A 168 3.50 5.11 -3.86
C PHE A 168 3.34 3.62 -4.07
N GLU A 169 2.11 3.15 -4.26
CA GLU A 169 1.79 1.72 -4.29
C GLU A 169 1.18 1.26 -5.61
N THR A 170 1.39 -0.02 -5.94
CA THR A 170 0.90 -0.65 -7.18
C THR A 170 1.44 0.06 -8.42
N MET A 171 2.67 0.56 -8.37
CA MET A 171 3.27 1.37 -9.44
C MET A 171 3.72 0.47 -10.59
N PRO A 172 3.11 0.55 -11.80
CA PRO A 172 3.46 -0.29 -12.93
C PRO A 172 4.57 0.30 -13.80
N SER A 173 4.79 1.63 -13.72
CA SER A 173 5.66 2.40 -14.58
C SER A 173 6.82 3.01 -13.81
N PHE A 174 8.05 2.71 -14.21
CA PHE A 174 9.24 3.30 -13.58
C PHE A 174 9.35 4.81 -13.85
N ARG A 175 8.93 5.26 -15.03
CA ARG A 175 8.84 6.69 -15.39
C ARG A 175 7.94 7.45 -14.42
N GLU A 176 6.76 6.92 -14.11
CA GLU A 176 5.82 7.53 -13.17
C GLU A 176 6.39 7.57 -11.75
N VAL A 177 7.06 6.49 -11.32
CA VAL A 177 7.72 6.42 -10.01
C VAL A 177 8.80 7.50 -9.88
N LEU A 178 9.62 7.73 -10.90
CA LEU A 178 10.65 8.78 -10.86
C LEU A 178 10.04 10.16 -10.69
N ILE A 179 8.94 10.47 -11.38
CA ILE A 179 8.22 11.74 -11.24
C ILE A 179 7.64 11.89 -9.82
N ALA A 180 7.00 10.84 -9.30
CA ALA A 180 6.43 10.84 -7.96
C ALA A 180 7.51 10.98 -6.87
N ALA A 181 8.64 10.29 -7.04
CA ALA A 181 9.80 10.38 -6.16
C ALA A 181 10.40 11.79 -6.14
N GLU A 182 10.60 12.43 -7.31
CA GLU A 182 11.06 13.83 -7.39
C GLU A 182 10.14 14.79 -6.62
N LEU A 183 8.82 14.59 -6.71
CA LEU A 183 7.86 15.42 -5.98
C LEU A 183 7.95 15.20 -4.46
N ALA A 184 8.11 13.96 -4.02
CA ALA A 184 8.30 13.64 -2.61
C ALA A 184 9.62 14.21 -2.06
N GLU A 185 10.73 14.03 -2.78
CA GLU A 185 12.04 14.63 -2.44
C GLU A 185 11.96 16.15 -2.31
N LYS A 186 11.30 16.81 -3.27
CA LYS A 186 11.09 18.26 -3.25
C LYS A 186 10.26 18.74 -2.05
N SER A 187 9.33 17.90 -1.57
CA SER A 187 8.53 18.21 -0.38
C SER A 187 9.27 17.97 0.93
N GLY A 188 10.40 17.24 0.91
CA GLY A 188 11.14 16.80 2.09
C GLY A 188 10.44 15.70 2.89
N ALA A 189 9.43 15.06 2.33
CA ALA A 189 8.70 13.98 2.99
C ALA A 189 9.39 12.63 2.76
N ASP A 190 9.51 11.85 3.82
CA ASP A 190 9.95 10.47 3.72
C ASP A 190 8.85 9.61 3.06
N TYR A 191 9.25 8.68 2.19
CA TYR A 191 8.31 7.89 1.41
C TYR A 191 8.78 6.46 1.14
N TRP A 192 7.82 5.62 0.77
CA TRP A 192 7.97 4.24 0.34
C TRP A 192 7.53 4.08 -1.11
N VAL A 193 8.09 3.10 -1.81
CA VAL A 193 7.66 2.73 -3.17
C VAL A 193 7.35 1.24 -3.23
N SER A 194 6.23 0.89 -3.85
CA SER A 194 5.83 -0.48 -4.10
C SER A 194 5.36 -0.66 -5.54
N PHE A 195 5.96 -1.62 -6.25
CA PHE A 195 5.68 -1.89 -7.65
C PHE A 195 4.63 -2.98 -7.82
N SER A 196 3.79 -2.86 -8.86
CA SER A 196 3.09 -4.00 -9.46
C SER A 196 4.00 -4.67 -10.51
N CYS A 197 3.99 -6.01 -10.58
CA CYS A 197 4.95 -6.76 -11.37
C CYS A 197 4.29 -7.75 -12.32
N LEU A 198 4.87 -7.87 -13.52
CA LEU A 198 4.45 -8.78 -14.57
C LEU A 198 4.80 -10.24 -14.23
N ASP A 199 5.99 -10.42 -13.66
CA ASP A 199 6.58 -11.71 -13.31
C ASP A 199 7.52 -11.59 -12.10
N GLY A 200 8.38 -12.56 -11.86
CA GLY A 200 9.34 -12.58 -10.75
C GLY A 200 10.56 -11.67 -10.93
N LYS A 201 10.62 -10.83 -11.98
CA LYS A 201 11.79 -10.01 -12.32
C LYS A 201 11.45 -8.60 -12.82
N HIS A 202 10.31 -8.43 -13.50
CA HIS A 202 9.95 -7.20 -14.18
C HIS A 202 8.71 -6.54 -13.56
N ILE A 203 8.73 -5.21 -13.47
CA ILE A 203 7.52 -4.43 -13.19
C ILE A 203 6.56 -4.52 -14.38
N CYS A 204 5.30 -4.13 -14.21
CA CYS A 204 4.27 -4.34 -15.24
C CYS A 204 4.60 -3.68 -16.58
N GLU A 205 5.29 -2.55 -16.61
CA GLU A 205 5.70 -1.86 -17.85
C GLU A 205 6.91 -2.53 -18.55
N GLY A 206 7.64 -3.42 -17.85
CA GLY A 206 8.68 -4.27 -18.40
C GLY A 206 10.11 -3.97 -17.93
N ASP A 207 10.33 -2.94 -17.11
CA ASP A 207 11.65 -2.65 -16.55
C ASP A 207 12.07 -3.72 -15.54
N GLU A 208 13.36 -4.04 -15.47
CA GLU A 208 13.89 -4.93 -14.43
C GLU A 208 13.82 -4.25 -13.06
N ILE A 209 13.12 -4.87 -12.11
CA ILE A 209 12.89 -4.30 -10.78
C ILE A 209 14.20 -4.05 -10.02
N ARG A 210 15.25 -4.84 -10.25
CA ARG A 210 16.61 -4.63 -9.71
C ARG A 210 17.17 -3.29 -10.16
N GLN A 211 17.08 -2.96 -11.46
CA GLN A 211 17.56 -1.69 -12.00
C GLN A 211 16.76 -0.51 -11.47
N CYS A 212 15.44 -0.68 -11.29
CA CYS A 212 14.60 0.32 -10.65
C CYS A 212 15.09 0.59 -9.21
N ALA A 213 15.36 -0.45 -8.43
CA ALA A 213 15.87 -0.32 -7.07
C ALA A 213 17.25 0.35 -7.00
N GLU A 214 18.18 -0.06 -7.88
CA GLU A 214 19.51 0.56 -7.98
C GLU A 214 19.46 2.05 -8.29
N THR A 215 18.57 2.45 -9.19
CA THR A 215 18.43 3.84 -9.61
C THR A 215 17.81 4.69 -8.48
N LEU A 216 16.72 4.20 -7.88
CA LEU A 216 16.04 4.92 -6.81
C LEU A 216 16.92 5.09 -5.57
N SER A 217 17.62 4.03 -5.15
CA SER A 217 18.43 4.09 -3.92
C SER A 217 19.61 5.06 -4.00
N LYS A 218 20.10 5.37 -5.20
CA LYS A 218 21.26 6.26 -5.39
C LYS A 218 20.93 7.76 -5.40
N GLY A 219 19.71 8.13 -5.72
CA GLY A 219 19.34 9.53 -5.96
C GLY A 219 18.25 10.10 -5.04
N HIS A 220 17.70 9.29 -4.13
CA HIS A 220 16.47 9.62 -3.41
C HIS A 220 16.63 9.38 -1.90
N PRO A 221 17.24 10.32 -1.14
CA PRO A 221 17.54 10.15 0.30
C PRO A 221 16.30 10.02 1.20
N HIS A 222 15.15 10.53 0.75
CA HIS A 222 13.87 10.38 1.46
C HIS A 222 13.15 9.06 1.17
N LEU A 223 13.61 8.26 0.21
CA LEU A 223 13.12 6.89 0.02
C LEU A 223 13.59 6.00 1.18
N LYS A 224 12.66 5.46 1.96
CA LYS A 224 12.97 4.64 3.14
C LYS A 224 12.74 3.15 2.93
N VAL A 225 11.85 2.79 2.02
CA VAL A 225 11.43 1.41 1.79
C VAL A 225 11.10 1.22 0.31
N ILE A 226 11.44 0.05 -0.20
CA ILE A 226 11.06 -0.37 -1.56
C ILE A 226 10.38 -1.74 -1.49
N GLY A 227 9.46 -2.04 -2.43
CA GLY A 227 8.79 -3.32 -2.39
C GLY A 227 7.90 -3.63 -3.57
N VAL A 228 7.03 -4.61 -3.36
CA VAL A 228 6.06 -5.09 -4.35
C VAL A 228 4.70 -5.34 -3.69
N ASN A 229 3.64 -5.05 -4.43
CA ASN A 229 2.29 -5.36 -3.98
C ASN A 229 1.37 -5.71 -5.16
N CYS A 230 0.20 -6.20 -4.82
CA CYS A 230 -0.82 -6.58 -5.81
C CYS A 230 -0.29 -7.53 -6.89
N VAL A 231 0.63 -8.39 -6.50
CA VAL A 231 1.32 -9.39 -7.34
C VAL A 231 0.88 -10.80 -6.94
N LYS A 232 1.08 -11.75 -7.85
CA LYS A 232 0.81 -13.16 -7.56
C LYS A 232 1.81 -13.70 -6.54
N PRO A 233 1.36 -14.49 -5.55
CA PRO A 233 2.22 -15.03 -4.49
C PRO A 233 3.49 -15.75 -4.97
N GLN A 234 3.40 -16.48 -6.09
CA GLN A 234 4.54 -17.24 -6.63
C GLN A 234 5.71 -16.39 -7.12
N PHE A 235 5.52 -15.09 -7.36
CA PHE A 235 6.58 -14.20 -7.83
C PHE A 235 7.32 -13.48 -6.70
N VAL A 236 6.70 -13.39 -5.52
CA VAL A 236 7.16 -12.51 -4.42
C VAL A 236 8.56 -12.83 -3.94
N GLU A 237 8.87 -14.13 -3.75
CA GLU A 237 10.19 -14.55 -3.26
C GLU A 237 11.31 -14.13 -4.22
N SER A 238 11.12 -14.35 -5.53
CA SER A 238 12.06 -13.88 -6.56
C SER A 238 12.19 -12.35 -6.56
N LEU A 239 11.07 -11.63 -6.48
CA LEU A 239 11.07 -10.17 -6.47
C LEU A 239 11.79 -9.58 -5.23
N ILE A 240 11.65 -10.21 -4.05
CA ILE A 240 12.41 -9.82 -2.86
C ILE A 240 13.92 -9.98 -3.10
N HIS A 241 14.35 -11.09 -3.70
CA HIS A 241 15.76 -11.31 -4.01
C HIS A 241 16.30 -10.29 -5.03
N GLU A 242 15.53 -9.97 -6.08
CA GLU A 242 15.91 -8.97 -7.07
C GLU A 242 16.04 -7.56 -6.44
N LEU A 243 15.08 -7.15 -5.61
CA LEU A 243 15.14 -5.87 -4.90
C LEU A 243 16.36 -5.78 -3.98
N LYS A 244 16.62 -6.82 -3.19
CA LYS A 244 17.78 -6.88 -2.29
C LYS A 244 19.11 -6.92 -3.02
N ALA A 245 19.16 -7.44 -4.24
CA ALA A 245 20.35 -7.39 -5.08
C ALA A 245 20.57 -6.00 -5.70
N GLY A 246 19.52 -5.15 -5.76
CA GLY A 246 19.57 -3.80 -6.30
C GLY A 246 19.85 -2.71 -5.28
N CYS A 247 19.51 -2.92 -3.98
CA CYS A 247 19.71 -1.90 -2.95
C CYS A 247 19.72 -2.48 -1.52
N ASP A 248 20.20 -1.67 -0.57
CA ASP A 248 20.23 -1.99 0.88
C ASP A 248 18.98 -1.53 1.64
N LEU A 249 17.99 -0.95 0.96
CA LEU A 249 16.77 -0.49 1.61
C LEU A 249 15.96 -1.67 2.17
N PRO A 250 15.18 -1.46 3.25
CA PRO A 250 14.19 -2.43 3.71
C PRO A 250 13.22 -2.79 2.59
N VAL A 251 13.01 -4.09 2.35
CA VAL A 251 12.12 -4.60 1.29
C VAL A 251 10.78 -5.03 1.90
N ILE A 252 9.67 -4.61 1.29
CA ILE A 252 8.32 -5.00 1.69
C ILE A 252 7.60 -5.80 0.60
N ALA A 253 6.66 -6.65 1.02
CA ALA A 253 5.80 -7.38 0.11
C ALA A 253 4.39 -7.53 0.68
N TYR A 254 3.36 -7.17 -0.11
CA TYR A 254 1.95 -7.39 0.23
C TYR A 254 1.18 -7.86 -1.01
N PRO A 255 1.28 -9.18 -1.30
CA PRO A 255 0.67 -9.80 -2.47
C PRO A 255 -0.85 -9.98 -2.31
N ASN A 256 -1.50 -10.41 -3.40
CA ASN A 256 -2.87 -10.91 -3.37
C ASN A 256 -2.92 -12.27 -2.64
N SER A 257 -4.13 -12.71 -2.26
CA SER A 257 -4.31 -14.01 -1.58
C SER A 257 -4.06 -15.24 -2.48
N GLY A 258 -3.87 -15.05 -3.77
CA GLY A 258 -3.71 -16.13 -4.77
C GLY A 258 -4.85 -16.24 -5.78
N GLU A 259 -5.94 -15.51 -5.60
CA GLU A 259 -7.02 -15.40 -6.56
C GLU A 259 -6.63 -14.57 -7.78
N THR A 260 -7.28 -14.84 -8.94
CA THR A 260 -7.03 -14.14 -10.19
C THR A 260 -8.15 -13.14 -10.48
N TRP A 261 -7.78 -11.90 -10.77
CA TRP A 261 -8.73 -10.87 -11.18
C TRP A 261 -9.14 -11.02 -12.64
N GLU A 262 -10.45 -10.95 -12.89
CA GLU A 262 -11.03 -10.88 -14.25
C GLU A 262 -11.55 -9.45 -14.48
N PRO A 263 -10.89 -8.63 -15.34
CA PRO A 263 -11.15 -7.20 -15.42
C PRO A 263 -12.47 -6.84 -16.14
N VAL A 264 -12.97 -7.71 -17.01
CA VAL A 264 -14.22 -7.44 -17.77
C VAL A 264 -15.44 -7.62 -16.88
N GLN A 265 -15.48 -8.72 -16.13
CA GLN A 265 -16.58 -9.03 -15.20
C GLN A 265 -16.38 -8.39 -13.82
N LYS A 266 -15.19 -7.88 -13.55
CA LYS A 266 -14.79 -7.32 -12.25
C LYS A 266 -15.01 -8.29 -11.09
N ILE A 267 -14.56 -9.53 -11.25
CA ILE A 267 -14.64 -10.59 -10.24
C ILE A 267 -13.28 -11.21 -9.98
N TRP A 268 -13.09 -11.68 -8.76
CA TRP A 268 -11.99 -12.56 -8.40
C TRP A 268 -12.42 -14.00 -8.56
N TYR A 269 -11.57 -14.83 -9.16
CA TYR A 269 -11.83 -16.26 -9.34
C TYR A 269 -10.56 -17.09 -9.12
N GLY A 270 -10.76 -18.39 -8.89
CA GLY A 270 -9.69 -19.32 -8.59
C GLY A 270 -9.78 -19.80 -7.15
N GLY A 271 -9.22 -20.96 -6.91
CA GLY A 271 -9.21 -21.57 -5.58
C GLY A 271 -8.10 -21.00 -4.72
N ALA A 272 -8.30 -21.05 -3.41
CA ALA A 272 -7.23 -20.85 -2.46
C ALA A 272 -6.03 -21.72 -2.85
N GLU A 273 -4.84 -21.13 -2.89
CA GLU A 273 -3.61 -21.89 -3.08
C GLU A 273 -3.52 -23.00 -2.04
N LYS A 274 -2.86 -24.12 -2.38
CA LYS A 274 -2.61 -25.22 -1.44
C LYS A 274 -1.74 -24.80 -0.24
N VAL A 275 -1.09 -23.65 -0.35
CA VAL A 275 -0.17 -23.07 0.64
C VAL A 275 -0.91 -21.98 1.40
N SER A 276 -0.88 -22.02 2.73
CA SER A 276 -1.50 -20.98 3.55
C SER A 276 -0.77 -19.63 3.42
N PHE A 277 -1.49 -18.53 3.65
CA PHE A 277 -0.90 -17.19 3.60
C PHE A 277 0.23 -17.03 4.63
N GLY A 278 0.12 -17.69 5.79
CA GLY A 278 1.19 -17.74 6.79
C GLY A 278 2.45 -18.46 6.30
N GLU A 279 2.30 -19.51 5.50
CA GLU A 279 3.46 -20.20 4.93
C GLU A 279 4.15 -19.34 3.85
N HIS A 280 3.40 -18.62 3.04
CA HIS A 280 3.95 -17.60 2.15
C HIS A 280 4.71 -16.53 2.93
N ALA A 281 4.13 -15.99 4.00
CA ALA A 281 4.79 -15.01 4.85
C ALA A 281 6.11 -15.53 5.44
N ARG A 282 6.15 -16.80 5.85
CA ARG A 282 7.39 -17.45 6.33
C ARG A 282 8.49 -17.43 5.28
N ARG A 283 8.18 -17.80 4.04
CA ARG A 283 9.13 -17.77 2.91
C ARG A 283 9.61 -16.37 2.61
N TYR A 284 8.71 -15.38 2.59
CA TYR A 284 9.06 -14.00 2.29
C TYR A 284 9.94 -13.36 3.38
N TYR A 285 9.65 -13.63 4.66
CA TYR A 285 10.56 -13.19 5.74
C TYR A 285 11.93 -13.90 5.65
N ALA A 286 11.97 -15.20 5.31
CA ALA A 286 13.21 -15.93 5.09
C ALA A 286 14.00 -15.39 3.89
N ALA A 287 13.32 -14.96 2.80
CA ALA A 287 13.94 -14.29 1.67
C ALA A 287 14.48 -12.88 2.01
N GLY A 288 14.11 -12.34 3.18
CA GLY A 288 14.64 -11.09 3.72
C GLY A 288 13.72 -9.90 3.63
N ALA A 289 12.41 -10.09 3.48
CA ALA A 289 11.45 -9.01 3.61
C ALA A 289 11.50 -8.41 5.02
N ALA A 290 11.45 -7.09 5.12
CA ALA A 290 11.38 -6.34 6.38
C ALA A 290 9.94 -6.23 6.90
N ALA A 291 8.95 -6.15 5.98
CA ALA A 291 7.55 -6.16 6.34
C ALA A 291 6.72 -6.91 5.30
N ILE A 292 5.68 -7.59 5.77
CA ILE A 292 4.76 -8.37 4.93
C ILE A 292 3.33 -8.05 5.33
N GLY A 293 2.46 -7.97 4.33
CA GLY A 293 1.02 -7.83 4.48
C GLY A 293 0.28 -8.48 3.34
N GLY A 294 -0.92 -7.98 3.06
CA GLY A 294 -1.74 -8.47 1.97
C GLY A 294 -2.35 -7.35 1.14
N CYS A 295 -2.64 -7.64 -0.13
CA CYS A 295 -3.36 -6.78 -1.04
C CYS A 295 -4.72 -7.41 -1.38
N CYS A 296 -5.16 -7.37 -2.62
CA CYS A 296 -6.49 -7.83 -3.01
C CYS A 296 -6.84 -9.22 -2.47
N THR A 297 -8.11 -9.37 -2.06
CA THR A 297 -8.71 -10.59 -1.50
C THR A 297 -8.12 -11.06 -0.15
N THR A 298 -7.25 -10.27 0.48
CA THR A 298 -6.78 -10.55 1.84
C THR A 298 -7.63 -9.80 2.87
N VAL A 299 -7.85 -10.41 4.02
CA VAL A 299 -8.59 -9.85 5.15
C VAL A 299 -7.85 -10.07 6.47
N ASP A 300 -8.43 -9.65 7.59
CA ASP A 300 -7.86 -9.74 8.93
C ASP A 300 -7.37 -11.16 9.29
N PHE A 301 -8.05 -12.21 8.83
CA PHE A 301 -7.63 -13.59 9.00
C PHE A 301 -6.23 -13.87 8.40
N HIS A 302 -5.94 -13.35 7.20
CA HIS A 302 -4.64 -13.49 6.55
C HIS A 302 -3.55 -12.72 7.33
N ILE A 303 -3.89 -11.51 7.79
CA ILE A 303 -2.96 -10.67 8.54
C ILE A 303 -2.62 -11.27 9.91
N ARG A 304 -3.56 -11.94 10.57
CA ARG A 304 -3.28 -12.72 11.80
C ARG A 304 -2.24 -13.82 11.55
N GLN A 305 -2.34 -14.54 10.43
CA GLN A 305 -1.34 -15.56 10.07
C GLN A 305 0.05 -14.92 9.87
N VAL A 306 0.14 -13.76 9.21
CA VAL A 306 1.41 -13.04 9.07
C VAL A 306 1.97 -12.63 10.42
N ALA A 307 1.11 -12.08 11.31
CA ALA A 307 1.50 -11.66 12.65
C ALA A 307 1.97 -12.83 13.53
N GLU A 308 1.36 -14.01 13.41
CA GLU A 308 1.80 -15.21 14.07
C GLU A 308 3.19 -15.68 13.60
N VAL A 309 3.38 -15.70 12.28
CA VAL A 309 4.66 -16.08 11.67
C VAL A 309 5.77 -15.09 12.04
N ARG A 310 5.49 -13.79 12.04
CA ARG A 310 6.46 -12.74 12.41
C ARG A 310 7.10 -13.01 13.78
N ARG A 311 6.33 -13.51 14.76
CA ARG A 311 6.85 -13.82 16.12
C ARG A 311 8.00 -14.83 16.10
N ALA A 312 8.05 -15.71 15.10
CA ALA A 312 9.14 -16.68 14.96
C ALA A 312 10.43 -16.05 14.38
N PHE A 313 10.37 -14.81 13.88
CA PHE A 313 11.51 -14.03 13.38
C PHE A 313 11.87 -12.84 14.28
N ALA A 314 11.19 -12.70 15.42
CA ALA A 314 11.55 -11.76 16.48
C ALA A 314 12.56 -12.47 17.39
N GLY A 315 13.85 -12.20 17.19
CA GLY A 315 14.93 -12.79 17.98
C GLY A 315 16.13 -11.87 17.99
#